data_7871745db88c1b8b270b11a853163346
#
_entry.id   7871745db88c1b8b270b11a853163346
#
_cell.length_a   1.000
_cell.length_b   1.000
_cell.length_c   1.000
_cell.angle_alpha   90.00
_cell.angle_beta   90.00
_cell.angle_gamma   90.00
#
_symmetry.space_group_name_H-M   'P 1'
#
loop_
_entity.id
_entity.type
_entity.pdbx_description
1 polymer ?
#
loop_
_entity_poly.entity_id
_entity_poly.type
_entity_poly.pdbx_seq_one_letter_code
_entity_poly.pdbx_strand_id
1 'polypeptide(L)'
;FGREQAGLKNSELDFCQKSIRIPTQENFKSLNLGQAVQILSYELRMAYLESGKTSDEAAEGERDQLVSADQVLGMKKHLLSVMEQVEYFDPNHPKLLERRLARFINSAGVRHSELQIARGFLSAIENKLSKGK
;
A
#
# COMPACT_ATOMS: atom_id res chain seq x y z
N PHE A 1 12.36 4.98 -4.16
CA PHE A 1 13.07 5.57 -5.31
C PHE A 1 13.32 4.50 -6.36
N GLY A 2 13.26 4.87 -7.63
CA GLY A 2 13.56 3.98 -8.75
C GLY A 2 15.02 4.05 -9.21
N ARG A 3 15.32 3.32 -10.28
CA ARG A 3 16.64 3.36 -10.92
C ARG A 3 16.86 4.71 -11.60
N GLU A 4 18.10 5.18 -11.63
CA GLU A 4 18.43 6.50 -12.15
C GLU A 4 18.01 6.71 -13.62
N GLN A 5 18.16 5.70 -14.46
CA GLN A 5 17.81 5.78 -15.89
C GLN A 5 16.36 5.44 -16.23
N ALA A 6 15.69 4.62 -15.42
CA ALA A 6 14.40 4.04 -15.79
C ALA A 6 13.28 4.30 -14.76
N GLY A 7 13.61 4.87 -13.59
CA GLY A 7 12.66 5.05 -12.51
C GLY A 7 12.13 3.73 -11.93
N LEU A 8 10.95 3.78 -11.35
CA LEU A 8 10.22 2.62 -10.84
C LEU A 8 9.41 1.96 -11.96
N LYS A 9 9.45 0.63 -12.02
CA LYS A 9 8.53 -0.13 -12.85
C LYS A 9 7.12 -0.07 -12.27
N ASN A 10 6.12 -0.30 -13.11
CA ASN A 10 4.73 -0.34 -12.66
C ASN A 10 4.47 -1.35 -11.54
N SER A 11 5.14 -2.52 -11.59
CA SER A 11 5.07 -3.54 -10.53
C SER A 11 5.68 -3.08 -9.21
N GLU A 12 6.66 -2.19 -9.23
CA GLU A 12 7.29 -1.59 -8.04
C GLU A 12 6.41 -0.46 -7.47
N LEU A 13 5.76 0.31 -8.35
CA LEU A 13 4.79 1.34 -7.96
C LEU A 13 3.55 0.75 -7.28
N ASP A 14 3.16 -0.47 -7.64
CA ASP A 14 2.02 -1.16 -7.04
C ASP A 14 2.21 -1.45 -5.54
N PHE A 15 3.46 -1.41 -5.03
CA PHE A 15 3.77 -1.51 -3.59
C PHE A 15 3.78 -0.17 -2.86
N CYS A 16 3.72 0.95 -3.58
CA CYS A 16 3.78 2.28 -2.98
C CYS A 16 2.38 2.73 -2.56
N GLN A 17 2.23 3.20 -1.32
CA GLN A 17 0.99 3.78 -0.81
C GLN A 17 0.73 5.17 -1.37
N LYS A 18 1.81 5.93 -1.60
CA LYS A 18 1.75 7.29 -2.15
C LYS A 18 2.90 7.51 -3.14
N SER A 19 2.67 8.36 -4.12
CA SER A 19 3.72 8.85 -5.00
C SER A 19 3.92 10.36 -4.78
N ILE A 20 5.18 10.76 -4.74
CA ILE A 20 5.57 12.17 -4.59
C ILE A 20 6.28 12.59 -5.88
N ARG A 21 5.95 13.77 -6.36
CA ARG A 21 6.64 14.39 -7.48
C ARG A 21 7.30 15.68 -7.02
N ILE A 22 8.62 15.79 -7.21
CA ILE A 22 9.35 17.03 -7.00
C ILE A 22 9.13 17.91 -8.24
N PRO A 23 8.59 19.12 -8.10
CA PRO A 23 8.41 20.03 -9.23
C PRO A 23 9.77 20.38 -9.85
N THR A 24 9.86 20.28 -11.16
CA THR A 24 11.05 20.62 -11.95
C THR A 24 10.64 21.51 -13.13
N GLN A 25 11.61 22.18 -13.76
CA GLN A 25 11.35 22.97 -14.96
C GLN A 25 11.02 22.08 -16.16
N GLU A 26 10.28 22.61 -17.11
CA GLU A 26 9.81 21.86 -18.30
C GLU A 26 10.96 21.26 -19.12
N ASN A 27 12.11 21.93 -19.16
CA ASN A 27 13.29 21.48 -19.90
C ASN A 27 14.16 20.47 -19.12
N PHE A 28 13.94 20.30 -17.81
CA PHE A 28 14.66 19.38 -16.93
C PHE A 28 13.66 18.56 -16.14
N LYS A 29 13.08 17.54 -16.79
CA LYS A 29 11.99 16.75 -16.22
C LYS A 29 12.41 15.72 -15.16
N SER A 30 13.71 15.50 -14.97
CA SER A 30 14.22 14.56 -13.98
C SER A 30 15.37 15.17 -13.19
N LEU A 31 15.36 14.93 -11.88
CA LEU A 31 16.48 15.22 -10.98
C LEU A 31 17.41 14.02 -10.93
N ASN A 32 18.70 14.28 -10.68
CA ASN A 32 19.62 13.23 -10.26
C ASN A 32 19.05 12.53 -9.01
N LEU A 33 19.21 11.22 -8.92
CA LEU A 33 18.66 10.42 -7.83
C LEU A 33 19.14 10.89 -6.45
N GLY A 34 20.42 11.20 -6.31
CA GLY A 34 20.97 11.72 -5.06
C GLY A 34 20.35 13.06 -4.64
N GLN A 35 20.12 13.96 -5.60
CA GLN A 35 19.43 15.23 -5.35
C GLN A 35 17.97 15.02 -4.90
N ALA A 36 17.25 14.11 -5.55
CA ALA A 36 15.88 13.79 -5.17
C ALA A 36 15.81 13.19 -3.76
N VAL A 37 16.74 12.30 -3.41
CA VAL A 37 16.84 11.71 -2.06
C VAL A 37 17.12 12.81 -1.04
N GLN A 38 18.06 13.73 -1.32
CA GLN A 38 18.42 14.81 -0.42
C GLN A 38 17.24 15.74 -0.14
N ILE A 39 16.51 16.16 -1.17
CA ILE A 39 15.35 17.04 -1.03
C ILE A 39 14.27 16.36 -0.15
N LEU A 40 13.91 15.12 -0.45
CA LEU A 40 12.88 14.42 0.32
C LEU A 40 13.32 14.15 1.75
N SER A 41 14.59 13.83 1.99
CA SER A 41 15.12 13.64 3.34
C SER A 41 15.09 14.94 4.15
N TYR A 42 15.37 16.06 3.51
CA TYR A 42 15.28 17.38 4.14
C TYR A 42 13.84 17.74 4.49
N GLU A 43 12.91 17.61 3.56
CA GLU A 43 11.49 17.89 3.81
C GLU A 43 10.90 17.02 4.92
N LEU A 44 11.23 15.73 4.93
CA LEU A 44 10.81 14.82 6.00
C LEU A 44 11.40 15.24 7.35
N ARG A 45 12.69 15.67 7.37
CA ARG A 45 13.32 16.15 8.61
C ARG A 45 12.67 17.42 9.11
N MET A 46 12.38 18.37 8.22
CA MET A 46 11.71 19.63 8.58
C MET A 46 10.29 19.36 9.10
N ALA A 47 9.51 18.57 8.41
CA ALA A 47 8.17 18.19 8.85
C ALA A 47 8.18 17.49 10.23
N TYR A 48 9.18 16.62 10.48
CA TYR A 48 9.35 15.98 11.78
C TYR A 48 9.65 16.99 12.88
N LEU A 49 10.54 17.96 12.65
CA LEU A 49 10.87 19.00 13.62
C LEU A 49 9.69 19.94 13.89
N GLU A 50 8.94 20.31 12.87
CA GLU A 50 7.74 21.16 12.96
C GLU A 50 6.57 20.45 13.68
N SER A 51 6.47 19.13 13.56
CA SER A 51 5.40 18.38 14.22
C SER A 51 5.48 18.41 15.76
N GLY A 52 6.59 18.86 16.33
CA GLY A 52 6.80 18.93 17.79
C GLY A 52 6.77 17.58 18.50
N LYS A 53 6.70 16.48 17.76
CA LYS A 53 6.66 15.13 18.33
C LYS A 53 8.02 14.76 18.87
N THR A 54 8.15 14.80 20.18
CA THR A 54 9.20 14.09 20.90
C THR A 54 8.93 12.59 20.78
N SER A 55 9.99 11.79 20.80
CA SER A 55 9.94 10.31 20.71
C SER A 55 9.04 9.63 21.75
N ASP A 56 8.61 10.37 22.78
CA ASP A 56 7.81 9.85 23.88
C ASP A 56 6.29 9.87 23.65
N GLU A 57 5.80 10.62 22.65
CA GLU A 57 4.38 10.63 22.30
C GLU A 57 3.93 9.40 21.49
N ALA A 58 4.85 8.50 21.13
CA ALA A 58 4.54 7.21 20.52
C ALA A 58 3.87 6.22 21.49
N ALA A 59 3.79 6.55 22.79
CA ALA A 59 3.24 5.70 23.84
C ALA A 59 1.80 6.03 24.24
N GLU A 60 1.13 6.97 23.59
CA GLU A 60 -0.27 7.27 23.89
C GLU A 60 -1.21 6.31 23.14
N GLY A 61 -1.69 5.35 23.92
CA GLY A 61 -2.91 4.57 23.68
C GLY A 61 -2.87 3.67 22.46
N GLU A 62 -3.56 2.56 22.53
CA GLU A 62 -3.90 1.64 21.42
C GLU A 62 -4.55 2.37 20.23
N ARG A 63 -3.81 3.30 19.64
CA ARG A 63 -4.21 3.85 18.33
C ARG A 63 -4.06 2.71 17.34
N ASP A 64 -5.15 2.34 16.77
CA ASP A 64 -5.25 1.34 15.72
C ASP A 64 -4.17 1.60 14.65
N GLN A 65 -3.08 0.82 14.71
CA GLN A 65 -1.86 1.05 13.94
C GLN A 65 -2.09 0.69 12.47
N LEU A 66 -1.39 1.38 11.59
CA LEU A 66 -1.31 0.99 10.19
C LEU A 66 -0.72 -0.42 10.07
N VAL A 67 -1.31 -1.25 9.24
CA VAL A 67 -0.84 -2.61 9.00
C VAL A 67 0.49 -2.62 8.25
N SER A 68 1.31 -3.64 8.49
CA SER A 68 2.55 -3.85 7.75
C SER A 68 2.28 -4.22 6.28
N ALA A 69 3.29 -4.03 5.43
CA ALA A 69 3.20 -4.43 4.02
C ALA A 69 2.88 -5.93 3.84
N ASP A 70 3.43 -6.79 4.72
CA ASP A 70 3.16 -8.24 4.69
C ASP A 70 1.72 -8.56 5.05
N GLN A 71 1.14 -7.83 6.01
CA GLN A 71 -0.27 -7.99 6.38
C GLN A 71 -1.20 -7.56 5.24
N VAL A 72 -0.88 -6.45 4.55
CA VAL A 72 -1.59 -5.99 3.35
C VAL A 72 -1.51 -7.04 2.24
N LEU A 73 -0.32 -7.59 1.99
CA LEU A 73 -0.12 -8.64 1.00
C LEU A 73 -0.92 -9.90 1.33
N GLY A 74 -0.94 -10.30 2.60
CA GLY A 74 -1.72 -11.44 3.09
C GLY A 74 -3.23 -11.24 2.91
N MET A 75 -3.74 -10.02 3.19
CA MET A 75 -5.14 -9.68 2.95
C MET A 75 -5.49 -9.70 1.46
N LYS A 76 -4.63 -9.15 0.60
CA LYS A 76 -4.81 -9.19 -0.85
C LYS A 76 -4.92 -10.62 -1.37
N LYS A 77 -4.03 -11.52 -0.93
CA LYS A 77 -4.05 -12.94 -1.31
C LYS A 77 -5.34 -13.61 -0.89
N HIS A 78 -5.77 -13.39 0.34
CA HIS A 78 -7.03 -13.94 0.86
C HIS A 78 -8.23 -13.44 0.06
N LEU A 79 -8.29 -12.14 -0.24
CA LEU A 79 -9.37 -11.57 -1.05
C LEU A 79 -9.43 -12.17 -2.46
N LEU A 80 -8.28 -12.32 -3.14
CA LEU A 80 -8.22 -12.94 -4.47
C LEU A 80 -8.65 -14.41 -4.43
N SER A 81 -8.26 -15.16 -3.40
CA SER A 81 -8.69 -16.56 -3.20
C SER A 81 -10.21 -16.67 -3.05
N VAL A 82 -10.81 -15.80 -2.25
CA VAL A 82 -12.28 -15.79 -2.10
C VAL A 82 -12.96 -15.36 -3.39
N MET A 83 -12.43 -14.37 -4.10
CA MET A 83 -12.95 -13.95 -5.41
C MET A 83 -12.90 -15.08 -6.45
N GLU A 84 -11.88 -15.91 -6.43
CA GLU A 84 -11.78 -17.11 -7.28
C GLU A 84 -12.84 -18.15 -6.89
N GLN A 85 -13.00 -18.43 -5.61
CA GLN A 85 -14.00 -19.40 -5.11
C GLN A 85 -15.44 -19.01 -5.44
N VAL A 86 -15.73 -17.71 -5.54
CA VAL A 86 -17.06 -17.20 -5.96
C VAL A 86 -17.15 -16.95 -7.48
N GLU A 87 -16.17 -17.42 -8.26
CA GLU A 87 -16.12 -17.29 -9.73
C GLU A 87 -16.12 -15.84 -10.25
N TYR A 88 -15.75 -14.88 -9.39
CA TYR A 88 -15.61 -13.48 -9.78
C TYR A 88 -14.25 -13.17 -10.41
N PHE A 89 -13.22 -13.91 -10.05
CA PHE A 89 -11.85 -13.74 -10.52
C PHE A 89 -11.32 -15.03 -11.15
N ASP A 90 -10.78 -14.92 -12.38
CA ASP A 90 -10.08 -16.00 -13.06
C ASP A 90 -8.58 -15.70 -13.06
N PRO A 91 -7.76 -16.50 -12.35
CA PRO A 91 -6.30 -16.31 -12.30
C PRO A 91 -5.60 -16.53 -13.65
N ASN A 92 -6.24 -17.26 -14.59
CA ASN A 92 -5.70 -17.46 -15.94
C ASN A 92 -5.92 -16.21 -16.82
N HIS A 93 -6.90 -15.37 -16.47
CA HIS A 93 -7.23 -14.14 -17.18
C HIS A 93 -7.35 -12.96 -16.19
N PRO A 94 -6.28 -12.61 -15.44
CA PRO A 94 -6.34 -11.67 -14.33
C PRO A 94 -6.67 -10.24 -14.75
N LYS A 95 -6.49 -9.91 -16.07
CA LYS A 95 -6.68 -8.55 -16.62
C LYS A 95 -5.94 -7.50 -15.77
N LEU A 96 -6.65 -6.46 -15.35
CA LEU A 96 -6.11 -5.41 -14.49
C LEU A 96 -6.62 -5.49 -13.05
N LEU A 97 -7.39 -6.53 -12.70
CA LEU A 97 -8.07 -6.61 -11.41
C LEU A 97 -7.07 -6.66 -10.26
N GLU A 98 -6.10 -7.56 -10.30
CA GLU A 98 -5.08 -7.69 -9.25
C GLU A 98 -4.34 -6.38 -8.99
N ARG A 99 -3.96 -5.69 -10.06
CA ARG A 99 -3.23 -4.42 -9.96
C ARG A 99 -4.10 -3.30 -9.41
N ARG A 100 -5.35 -3.20 -9.86
CA ARG A 100 -6.31 -2.20 -9.37
C ARG A 100 -6.63 -2.43 -7.90
N LEU A 101 -6.81 -3.70 -7.51
CA LEU A 101 -7.06 -4.10 -6.14
C LEU A 101 -5.86 -3.76 -5.22
N ALA A 102 -4.64 -4.09 -5.65
CA ALA A 102 -3.43 -3.75 -4.92
C ALA A 102 -3.33 -2.24 -4.68
N ARG A 103 -3.55 -1.43 -5.73
CA ARG A 103 -3.55 0.02 -5.62
C ARG A 103 -4.63 0.54 -4.67
N PHE A 104 -5.85 -0.01 -4.76
CA PHE A 104 -6.96 0.36 -3.88
C PHE A 104 -6.62 0.11 -2.41
N ILE A 105 -6.17 -1.10 -2.08
CA ILE A 105 -5.82 -1.48 -0.71
C ILE A 105 -4.64 -0.62 -0.18
N ASN A 106 -3.60 -0.43 -1.00
CA ASN A 106 -2.44 0.36 -0.61
C ASN A 106 -2.79 1.84 -0.38
N SER A 107 -3.71 2.41 -1.18
CA SER A 107 -4.13 3.80 -1.03
C SER A 107 -5.07 4.03 0.15
N ALA A 108 -5.76 3.01 0.62
CA ALA A 108 -6.71 3.11 1.72
C ALA A 108 -6.04 3.37 3.08
N GLY A 109 -4.74 3.07 3.24
CA GLY A 109 -4.05 3.23 4.53
C GLY A 109 -4.69 2.37 5.63
N VAL A 110 -4.93 1.10 5.31
CA VAL A 110 -5.65 0.14 6.16
C VAL A 110 -5.03 0.04 7.55
N ARG A 111 -5.84 0.07 8.58
CA ARG A 111 -5.48 -0.12 9.99
C ARG A 111 -5.75 -1.55 10.43
N HIS A 112 -5.22 -1.91 11.61
CA HIS A 112 -5.33 -3.28 12.11
C HIS A 112 -6.79 -3.71 12.34
N SER A 113 -7.63 -2.85 12.91
CA SER A 113 -9.07 -3.10 13.10
C SER A 113 -9.80 -3.35 11.78
N GLU A 114 -9.53 -2.53 10.77
CA GLU A 114 -10.14 -2.65 9.44
C GLU A 114 -9.69 -3.93 8.73
N LEU A 115 -8.42 -4.30 8.89
CA LEU A 115 -7.88 -5.57 8.39
C LEU A 115 -8.62 -6.76 9.01
N GLN A 116 -8.86 -6.74 10.33
CA GLN A 116 -9.58 -7.81 11.02
C GLN A 116 -11.03 -7.93 10.54
N ILE A 117 -11.72 -6.81 10.36
CA ILE A 117 -13.09 -6.80 9.80
C ILE A 117 -13.10 -7.43 8.40
N ALA A 118 -12.17 -6.99 7.53
CA ALA A 118 -12.08 -7.52 6.17
C ALA A 118 -11.79 -9.03 6.16
N ARG A 119 -10.83 -9.49 6.96
CA ARG A 119 -10.50 -10.93 7.08
C ARG A 119 -11.66 -11.75 7.65
N GLY A 120 -12.34 -11.24 8.68
CA GLY A 120 -13.52 -11.88 9.26
C GLY A 120 -14.63 -12.07 8.23
N PHE A 121 -14.90 -11.05 7.43
CA PHE A 121 -15.88 -11.12 6.34
C PHE A 121 -15.50 -12.15 5.28
N LEU A 122 -14.24 -12.16 4.83
CA LEU A 122 -13.76 -13.14 3.85
C LEU A 122 -13.88 -14.57 4.39
N SER A 123 -13.48 -14.81 5.63
CA SER A 123 -13.60 -16.12 6.28
C SER A 123 -15.06 -16.56 6.44
N ALA A 124 -15.99 -15.63 6.68
CA ALA A 124 -17.41 -15.94 6.73
C ALA A 124 -17.96 -16.42 5.38
N ILE A 125 -17.47 -15.81 4.27
CA ILE A 125 -17.83 -16.25 2.91
C ILE A 125 -17.29 -17.66 2.66
N GLU A 126 -16.00 -17.93 2.95
CA GLU A 126 -15.39 -19.26 2.78
C GLU A 126 -16.14 -20.34 3.57
N ASN A 127 -16.51 -20.05 4.81
CA ASN A 127 -17.29 -20.96 5.63
C ASN A 127 -18.68 -21.26 5.05
N LYS A 128 -19.30 -20.28 4.42
CA LYS A 128 -20.60 -20.46 3.76
C LYS A 128 -20.48 -21.30 2.50
N LEU A 129 -19.45 -21.07 1.69
CA LEU A 129 -19.15 -21.84 0.48
C LEU A 129 -18.83 -23.30 0.80
N SER A 130 -18.10 -23.55 1.88
CA SER A 130 -17.76 -24.91 2.34
C SER A 130 -18.96 -25.72 2.82
N LYS A 131 -19.98 -25.04 3.39
CA LYS A 131 -21.21 -25.69 3.89
C LYS A 131 -22.27 -25.91 2.81
N GLY A 132 -22.10 -25.30 1.66
CA GLY A 132 -23.05 -25.42 0.53
C GLY A 132 -22.64 -26.46 -0.51
N LYS A 133 -21.52 -27.15 -0.28
CA LYS A 133 -21.10 -28.34 -1.03
C LYS A 133 -21.46 -29.59 -0.23
#